data_acc7bebcff101a706d551ab33bafbab3
#
_entry.id   acc7bebcff101a706d551ab33bafbab3
#
_cell.length_a   1.000
_cell.length_b   1.000
_cell.length_c   1.000
_cell.angle_alpha   90.00
_cell.angle_beta   90.00
_cell.angle_gamma   90.00
#
_symmetry.space_group_name_H-M   'P 1'
#
loop_
_entity.id
_entity.type
_entity.pdbx_description
1 polymer ?
#
loop_
_entity_poly.entity_id
_entity_poly.type
_entity_poly.pdbx_seq_one_letter_code
_entity_poly.pdbx_strand_id
1 'polypeptide(L)'
;MLTTLNSPEGAVFYFEKGVYGYTCKNLDVPESATTLTFIDESHTYSGSGYLLKNVMKQFPNIKTIVINAGVQSIEIYNSMFPNIEKVISYSRNFKSGPMLISKETGILLNSFYHDKDFVIDMENIELVRSYAFEGCLSEHIKNIPEQIIAQGNSFAGSALEFGRKQFVNGVFLIGKTVVGVDRTADMAVIPDDATGVYIKNADDIEEVVFSNPDQLNKLKGTSFNTLVINNRLNLSVNDLLDYLSDIYAKAYRIAKNSDRFCTVDGVVYTKDKKVLIKYPNRRDGHYDVPEGTEYILYNAFAGSKIESVKFPESLFRIGTYAFSDCRQLTDIKFNHTIDDYSRFGDMGQFYGCRGLKELEIPSWIKVLSSMMFSCCNLKKVVLHEGLEIIGDTTFNDIAADTLTVPRTLKTVKANNFGRFIKELHVYDRAPEGILLSVLNAYNDTSTYNKIGLTFKLIVTEDDKDYTFYFPKTLPKEVISQLDECFRMFSPKAADIDWIDSLYALCFSNALVQDTAFELYDITKKDIYRNALKRSRQSIVKRYFNEGKEEKLVKFFQLGFFAKSSLEKFLKLAHENNMNALAAYILTEIEKKAPKNASKKLQL
;
A
#
# COMPACT_ATOMS: atom_id res chain seq x y z
N MET A 1 -26.71 -6.57 21.43
CA MET A 1 -27.47 -6.11 22.62
C MET A 1 -26.42 -5.87 23.69
N LEU A 2 -26.30 -4.65 24.19
CA LEU A 2 -25.39 -4.31 25.31
C LEU A 2 -26.08 -4.77 26.60
N THR A 3 -25.36 -5.54 27.40
CA THR A 3 -25.83 -5.98 28.71
C THR A 3 -24.95 -5.29 29.76
N THR A 4 -25.53 -4.84 30.85
CA THR A 4 -24.80 -4.15 31.93
C THR A 4 -24.72 -5.00 33.17
N LEU A 5 -23.61 -4.85 33.90
CA LEU A 5 -23.38 -5.46 35.22
C LEU A 5 -22.96 -4.36 36.18
N ASN A 6 -23.58 -4.30 37.35
CA ASN A 6 -23.31 -3.27 38.34
C ASN A 6 -22.48 -3.83 39.50
N SER A 7 -21.39 -3.17 39.85
CA SER A 7 -20.61 -3.49 41.04
C SER A 7 -21.29 -3.02 42.33
N PRO A 8 -20.90 -3.53 43.51
CA PRO A 8 -21.39 -3.06 44.80
C PRO A 8 -21.20 -1.56 45.03
N GLU A 9 -20.15 -0.98 44.47
CA GLU A 9 -19.80 0.44 44.58
C GLU A 9 -20.54 1.32 43.54
N GLY A 10 -21.41 0.70 42.71
CA GLY A 10 -22.18 1.38 41.67
C GLY A 10 -21.44 1.59 40.35
N ALA A 11 -20.30 0.97 40.13
CA ALA A 11 -19.66 0.97 38.82
C ALA A 11 -20.47 0.09 37.82
N VAL A 12 -20.58 0.56 36.58
CA VAL A 12 -21.37 -0.10 35.53
C VAL A 12 -20.44 -0.63 34.44
N PHE A 13 -20.41 -1.93 34.25
CA PHE A 13 -19.68 -2.59 33.17
C PHE A 13 -20.64 -2.85 32.00
N TYR A 14 -20.22 -2.51 30.78
CA TYR A 14 -20.99 -2.69 29.55
C TYR A 14 -20.39 -3.82 28.72
N PHE A 15 -21.19 -4.88 28.54
CA PHE A 15 -20.79 -6.08 27.81
C PHE A 15 -21.43 -6.15 26.43
N GLU A 16 -20.65 -6.52 25.45
CA GLU A 16 -21.08 -6.86 24.10
C GLU A 16 -21.00 -8.36 23.86
N LYS A 17 -22.04 -8.95 23.28
CA LYS A 17 -22.07 -10.36 22.92
C LYS A 17 -21.28 -10.59 21.63
N GLY A 18 -20.18 -11.34 21.71
CA GLY A 18 -19.38 -11.81 20.59
C GLY A 18 -19.69 -13.28 20.23
N VAL A 19 -18.95 -13.83 19.28
CA VAL A 19 -19.06 -15.23 18.82
C VAL A 19 -18.67 -16.22 19.92
N TYR A 20 -17.74 -15.84 20.81
CA TYR A 20 -17.16 -16.68 21.86
C TYR A 20 -17.56 -16.27 23.29
N GLY A 21 -18.61 -15.47 23.46
CA GLY A 21 -19.06 -15.02 24.78
C GLY A 21 -19.21 -13.51 24.87
N TYR A 22 -19.36 -13.01 26.09
CA TYR A 22 -19.50 -11.58 26.36
C TYR A 22 -18.16 -10.94 26.67
N THR A 23 -17.87 -9.78 26.08
CA THR A 23 -16.67 -8.98 26.32
C THR A 23 -17.07 -7.63 26.88
N CYS A 24 -16.49 -7.22 28.01
CA CYS A 24 -16.68 -5.89 28.56
C CYS A 24 -15.95 -4.88 27.67
N LYS A 25 -16.69 -3.89 27.14
CA LYS A 25 -16.18 -2.89 26.21
C LYS A 25 -16.15 -1.48 26.77
N ASN A 26 -16.87 -1.22 27.86
CA ASN A 26 -16.90 0.08 28.51
C ASN A 26 -17.13 -0.06 30.01
N LEU A 27 -16.72 0.95 30.75
CA LEU A 27 -16.81 1.03 32.20
C LEU A 27 -17.14 2.46 32.61
N ASP A 28 -18.15 2.61 33.47
CA ASP A 28 -18.43 3.86 34.18
C ASP A 28 -18.26 3.62 35.69
N VAL A 29 -17.54 4.49 36.37
CA VAL A 29 -17.24 4.40 37.79
C VAL A 29 -17.69 5.70 38.47
N PRO A 30 -18.44 5.63 39.59
CA PRO A 30 -18.79 6.80 40.35
C PRO A 30 -17.55 7.52 40.89
N GLU A 31 -17.52 8.85 40.88
CA GLU A 31 -16.39 9.65 41.39
C GLU A 31 -16.10 9.41 42.89
N SER A 32 -17.11 9.00 43.66
CA SER A 32 -16.96 8.68 45.07
C SER A 32 -16.35 7.30 45.36
N ALA A 33 -16.27 6.43 44.33
CA ALA A 33 -15.74 5.09 44.53
C ALA A 33 -14.23 5.09 44.69
N THR A 34 -13.72 4.43 45.71
CA THR A 34 -12.30 4.17 45.93
C THR A 34 -11.91 2.70 45.69
N THR A 35 -12.91 1.87 45.52
CA THR A 35 -12.80 0.43 45.20
C THR A 35 -13.50 0.13 43.91
N LEU A 36 -12.96 -0.77 43.11
CA LEU A 36 -13.63 -1.33 41.93
C LEU A 36 -13.67 -2.85 42.04
N THR A 37 -14.87 -3.41 42.05
CA THR A 37 -15.08 -4.85 42.14
C THR A 37 -15.38 -5.45 40.77
N PHE A 38 -14.52 -6.32 40.27
CA PHE A 38 -14.78 -7.18 39.11
C PHE A 38 -15.66 -8.35 39.56
N ILE A 39 -16.88 -8.42 39.05
CA ILE A 39 -17.90 -9.34 39.51
C ILE A 39 -18.04 -10.49 38.52
N ASP A 40 -18.38 -11.67 39.04
CA ASP A 40 -18.82 -12.81 38.23
C ASP A 40 -20.28 -13.15 38.56
N GLU A 41 -21.13 -13.13 37.55
CA GLU A 41 -22.45 -13.77 37.62
C GLU A 41 -22.38 -15.09 36.86
N SER A 42 -22.13 -16.15 37.58
CA SER A 42 -21.82 -17.51 37.11
C SER A 42 -22.88 -18.18 36.22
N HIS A 43 -24.03 -17.56 36.00
CA HIS A 43 -25.15 -18.14 35.22
C HIS A 43 -25.35 -17.49 33.84
N THR A 44 -24.73 -16.35 33.54
CA THR A 44 -24.98 -15.61 32.28
C THR A 44 -23.76 -15.49 31.38
N TYR A 45 -22.53 -15.62 31.89
CA TYR A 45 -21.31 -15.21 31.20
C TYR A 45 -20.13 -16.19 31.35
N SER A 46 -20.37 -17.49 31.22
CA SER A 46 -19.27 -18.49 31.23
C SER A 46 -18.27 -18.17 30.12
N GLY A 47 -17.03 -17.80 30.49
CA GLY A 47 -15.96 -17.40 29.57
C GLY A 47 -15.76 -15.90 29.43
N SER A 48 -16.40 -15.05 30.22
CA SER A 48 -16.28 -13.59 30.11
C SER A 48 -14.92 -13.07 30.59
N GLY A 49 -14.23 -12.38 29.69
CA GLY A 49 -13.05 -11.59 30.00
C GLY A 49 -13.39 -10.10 30.11
N TYR A 50 -12.74 -9.42 31.04
CA TYR A 50 -12.76 -7.96 31.13
C TYR A 50 -11.70 -7.37 30.21
N LEU A 51 -12.04 -7.16 28.93
CA LEU A 51 -11.15 -6.55 27.94
C LEU A 51 -11.41 -5.04 27.85
N LEU A 52 -10.84 -4.27 28.78
CA LEU A 52 -11.06 -2.83 28.90
C LEU A 52 -10.00 -1.99 28.16
N LYS A 53 -9.11 -2.60 27.42
CA LYS A 53 -8.01 -1.91 26.70
C LYS A 53 -8.48 -0.83 25.70
N ASN A 54 -9.72 -0.87 25.26
CA ASN A 54 -10.28 0.14 24.35
C ASN A 54 -10.99 1.28 25.10
N VAL A 55 -11.03 1.24 26.42
CA VAL A 55 -11.64 2.29 27.25
C VAL A 55 -10.59 3.34 27.55
N MET A 56 -10.63 4.46 26.84
CA MET A 56 -9.71 5.59 27.03
C MET A 56 -10.12 6.49 28.24
N LYS A 57 -10.49 5.88 29.35
CA LYS A 57 -10.87 6.59 30.59
C LYS A 57 -9.89 6.29 31.69
N GLN A 58 -9.62 7.28 32.55
CA GLN A 58 -8.85 7.13 33.78
C GLN A 58 -9.78 7.19 35.00
N PHE A 59 -9.47 6.38 36.00
CA PHE A 59 -10.22 6.28 37.25
C PHE A 59 -9.26 6.55 38.45
N PRO A 60 -8.82 7.81 38.65
CA PRO A 60 -7.78 8.13 39.62
C PRO A 60 -8.22 7.96 41.07
N ASN A 61 -9.52 7.89 41.34
CA ASN A 61 -10.05 7.71 42.69
C ASN A 61 -9.96 6.25 43.17
N ILE A 62 -9.81 5.28 42.25
CA ILE A 62 -9.74 3.86 42.57
C ILE A 62 -8.37 3.51 43.13
N LYS A 63 -8.35 3.03 44.38
CA LYS A 63 -7.17 2.59 45.13
C LYS A 63 -7.12 1.08 45.32
N THR A 64 -8.27 0.42 45.29
CA THR A 64 -8.37 -1.02 45.51
C THR A 64 -9.13 -1.68 44.37
N ILE A 65 -8.56 -2.75 43.79
CA ILE A 65 -9.26 -3.66 42.89
C ILE A 65 -9.67 -4.91 43.69
N VAL A 66 -10.95 -5.27 43.59
CA VAL A 66 -11.48 -6.51 44.19
C VAL A 66 -11.88 -7.43 43.03
N ILE A 67 -11.48 -8.71 43.09
CA ILE A 67 -11.73 -9.69 42.05
C ILE A 67 -12.55 -10.83 42.66
N ASN A 68 -13.78 -11.01 42.22
CA ASN A 68 -14.68 -12.06 42.71
C ASN A 68 -14.27 -13.47 42.20
N ALA A 69 -14.78 -14.48 42.86
CA ALA A 69 -14.30 -15.88 42.73
C ALA A 69 -14.38 -16.44 41.30
N GLY A 70 -15.37 -16.08 40.52
CA GLY A 70 -15.57 -16.61 39.16
C GLY A 70 -14.91 -15.82 38.04
N VAL A 71 -14.26 -14.69 38.31
CA VAL A 71 -13.56 -13.88 37.29
C VAL A 71 -12.37 -14.66 36.73
N GLN A 72 -12.37 -14.89 35.41
CA GLN A 72 -11.37 -15.72 34.73
C GLN A 72 -10.23 -14.89 34.10
N SER A 73 -10.51 -13.74 33.50
CA SER A 73 -9.51 -12.91 32.84
C SER A 73 -9.79 -11.42 33.01
N ILE A 74 -8.72 -10.62 33.16
CA ILE A 74 -8.75 -9.16 33.22
C ILE A 74 -7.65 -8.62 32.33
N GLU A 75 -8.01 -7.72 31.43
CA GLU A 75 -7.08 -6.98 30.55
C GLU A 75 -7.34 -5.47 30.69
N ILE A 76 -6.48 -4.81 31.44
CA ILE A 76 -6.53 -3.36 31.71
C ILE A 76 -5.15 -2.75 31.42
N TYR A 77 -5.10 -1.42 31.27
CA TYR A 77 -3.85 -0.67 31.26
C TYR A 77 -3.58 -0.06 32.63
N ASN A 78 -2.30 0.08 33.00
CA ASN A 78 -1.91 0.77 34.24
C ASN A 78 -2.45 2.19 34.27
N SER A 79 -2.43 2.88 33.12
CA SER A 79 -2.93 4.26 32.96
C SER A 79 -4.41 4.43 33.29
N MET A 80 -5.20 3.37 33.24
CA MET A 80 -6.63 3.45 33.63
C MET A 80 -6.79 3.66 35.14
N PHE A 81 -5.87 3.14 35.94
CA PHE A 81 -5.95 3.12 37.39
C PHE A 81 -4.62 3.60 38.03
N PRO A 82 -4.29 4.88 37.91
CA PRO A 82 -2.96 5.38 38.29
C PRO A 82 -2.65 5.31 39.81
N ASN A 83 -3.67 5.17 40.66
CA ASN A 83 -3.52 5.22 42.11
C ASN A 83 -3.85 3.90 42.82
N ILE A 84 -3.72 2.77 42.16
CA ILE A 84 -3.93 1.47 42.79
C ILE A 84 -2.86 1.19 43.82
N GLU A 85 -3.32 0.89 45.04
CA GLU A 85 -2.47 0.50 46.19
C GLU A 85 -2.47 -1.03 46.37
N LYS A 86 -3.61 -1.70 46.08
CA LYS A 86 -3.73 -3.16 46.28
C LYS A 86 -4.79 -3.83 45.41
N VAL A 87 -4.57 -5.11 45.13
CA VAL A 87 -5.52 -6.06 44.56
C VAL A 87 -5.93 -7.07 45.62
N ILE A 88 -7.23 -7.26 45.83
CA ILE A 88 -7.81 -8.29 46.69
C ILE A 88 -8.51 -9.31 45.79
N SER A 89 -8.02 -10.51 45.74
CA SER A 89 -8.59 -11.53 44.87
C SER A 89 -9.19 -12.71 45.65
N TYR A 90 -10.46 -12.99 45.35
CA TYR A 90 -11.14 -14.21 45.75
C TYR A 90 -11.15 -15.23 44.59
N SER A 91 -10.69 -14.84 43.41
CA SER A 91 -10.55 -15.72 42.26
C SER A 91 -9.37 -16.69 42.43
N ARG A 92 -9.56 -17.92 41.94
CA ARG A 92 -8.46 -18.89 41.82
C ARG A 92 -7.39 -18.46 40.80
N ASN A 93 -7.75 -17.59 39.85
CA ASN A 93 -6.89 -17.21 38.73
C ASN A 93 -5.95 -16.03 39.03
N PHE A 94 -6.16 -15.28 40.11
CA PHE A 94 -5.36 -14.08 40.43
C PHE A 94 -4.81 -14.12 41.85
N LYS A 95 -3.63 -13.53 42.04
CA LYS A 95 -3.02 -13.32 43.35
C LYS A 95 -3.53 -12.02 43.97
N SER A 96 -3.69 -11.99 45.32
CA SER A 96 -3.82 -10.74 46.06
C SER A 96 -2.44 -10.13 46.31
N GLY A 97 -2.35 -8.79 46.27
CA GLY A 97 -1.07 -8.09 46.46
C GLY A 97 -1.08 -6.70 45.84
N PRO A 98 0.08 -6.07 45.71
CA PRO A 98 0.20 -4.73 45.13
C PRO A 98 0.11 -4.71 43.58
N MET A 99 0.20 -5.86 42.92
CA MET A 99 0.24 -6.00 41.48
C MET A 99 -0.86 -6.97 41.00
N LEU A 100 -1.27 -6.88 39.76
CA LEU A 100 -2.18 -7.85 39.12
C LEU A 100 -1.37 -9.00 38.51
N ILE A 101 -1.46 -10.17 39.14
CA ILE A 101 -0.70 -11.36 38.76
C ILE A 101 -1.65 -12.55 38.56
N SER A 102 -1.48 -13.26 37.45
CA SER A 102 -2.14 -14.56 37.23
C SER A 102 -1.50 -15.63 38.12
N LYS A 103 -2.32 -16.30 38.94
CA LYS A 103 -1.84 -17.28 39.94
C LYS A 103 -1.40 -18.60 39.30
N GLU A 104 -2.14 -19.06 38.30
CA GLU A 104 -1.92 -20.36 37.68
C GLU A 104 -0.66 -20.38 36.79
N THR A 105 -0.38 -19.27 36.14
CA THR A 105 0.68 -19.17 35.12
C THR A 105 1.84 -18.26 35.52
N GLY A 106 1.85 -17.69 36.72
CA GLY A 106 2.92 -16.76 37.15
C GLY A 106 3.09 -15.53 36.26
N ILE A 107 2.01 -15.09 35.57
CA ILE A 107 2.08 -13.95 34.64
C ILE A 107 1.84 -12.65 35.38
N LEU A 108 2.79 -11.71 35.32
CA LEU A 108 2.58 -10.31 35.72
C LEU A 108 1.80 -9.60 34.62
N LEU A 109 0.56 -9.21 34.92
CA LEU A 109 -0.35 -8.51 34.00
C LEU A 109 -0.20 -6.99 34.10
N ASN A 110 -0.16 -6.45 35.34
CA ASN A 110 -0.03 -5.02 35.62
C ASN A 110 0.73 -4.78 36.92
N SER A 111 1.76 -3.93 36.87
CA SER A 111 2.49 -3.47 38.07
C SER A 111 1.82 -2.29 38.76
N PHE A 112 1.00 -1.52 38.02
CA PHE A 112 0.43 -0.21 38.38
C PHE A 112 1.49 0.88 38.59
N TYR A 113 1.06 2.09 39.00
CA TYR A 113 1.93 3.26 39.21
C TYR A 113 2.33 3.36 40.67
N HIS A 114 3.26 2.51 41.11
CA HIS A 114 3.84 2.64 42.43
C HIS A 114 4.83 3.80 42.50
N ASP A 115 5.08 4.32 43.70
CA ASP A 115 6.11 5.34 43.90
C ASP A 115 7.52 4.81 43.58
N LYS A 116 8.49 5.71 43.51
CA LYS A 116 9.87 5.37 43.14
C LYS A 116 10.57 4.45 44.14
N ASP A 117 10.18 4.51 45.42
CA ASP A 117 10.80 3.75 46.51
C ASP A 117 10.17 2.36 46.70
N PHE A 118 9.07 2.08 46.02
CA PHE A 118 8.41 0.76 46.02
C PHE A 118 9.33 -0.28 45.40
N VAL A 119 9.54 -1.40 46.09
CA VAL A 119 10.37 -2.50 45.60
C VAL A 119 9.48 -3.56 44.98
N ILE A 120 9.58 -3.70 43.65
CA ILE A 120 8.85 -4.70 42.90
C ILE A 120 9.49 -6.07 43.10
N ASP A 121 8.73 -6.99 43.67
CA ASP A 121 9.16 -8.37 43.91
C ASP A 121 8.72 -9.29 42.79
N MET A 122 9.69 -9.85 42.05
CA MET A 122 9.47 -10.74 40.93
C MET A 122 9.46 -12.22 41.31
N GLU A 123 9.48 -12.54 42.60
CA GLU A 123 9.44 -13.92 43.06
C GLU A 123 8.22 -14.68 42.48
N ASN A 124 8.47 -15.83 41.88
CA ASN A 124 7.44 -16.65 41.21
C ASN A 124 6.70 -15.96 40.03
N ILE A 125 7.34 -14.97 39.38
CA ILE A 125 6.88 -14.45 38.09
C ILE A 125 7.60 -15.20 36.98
N GLU A 126 6.87 -15.89 36.13
CA GLU A 126 7.43 -16.64 35.00
C GLU A 126 7.40 -15.82 33.72
N LEU A 127 6.40 -14.94 33.57
CA LEU A 127 6.22 -14.10 32.39
C LEU A 127 5.76 -12.70 32.76
N VAL A 128 6.36 -11.70 32.13
CA VAL A 128 5.93 -10.29 32.17
C VAL A 128 5.20 -9.95 30.87
N ARG A 129 3.93 -9.57 30.99
CA ARG A 129 3.10 -9.26 29.83
C ARG A 129 3.51 -7.92 29.20
N SER A 130 3.20 -7.75 27.92
CA SER A 130 3.38 -6.46 27.22
C SER A 130 2.67 -5.34 27.98
N TYR A 131 3.38 -4.21 28.17
CA TYR A 131 2.92 -3.03 28.92
C TYR A 131 2.64 -3.25 30.42
N ALA A 132 3.08 -4.37 31.01
CA ALA A 132 2.83 -4.65 32.43
C ALA A 132 3.40 -3.57 33.36
N PHE A 133 4.49 -2.92 32.97
CA PHE A 133 5.14 -1.84 33.72
C PHE A 133 4.88 -0.44 33.16
N GLU A 134 3.98 -0.28 32.19
CA GLU A 134 3.67 1.03 31.61
C GLU A 134 3.39 2.07 32.70
N GLY A 135 4.17 3.17 32.69
CA GLY A 135 4.03 4.28 33.64
C GLY A 135 4.41 3.96 35.09
N CYS A 136 4.96 2.78 35.39
CA CYS A 136 5.42 2.44 36.73
C CYS A 136 6.59 3.33 37.14
N LEU A 137 6.50 3.99 38.32
CA LEU A 137 7.49 4.92 38.81
C LEU A 137 8.56 4.26 39.69
N SER A 138 8.39 2.98 40.07
CA SER A 138 9.39 2.23 40.86
C SER A 138 10.70 2.12 40.09
N GLU A 139 11.80 2.39 40.80
CA GLU A 139 13.17 2.22 40.27
C GLU A 139 13.82 0.93 40.79
N HIS A 140 13.14 0.16 41.63
CA HIS A 140 13.68 -1.00 42.32
C HIS A 140 12.94 -2.28 41.99
N ILE A 141 13.69 -3.31 41.61
CA ILE A 141 13.19 -4.65 41.31
C ILE A 141 14.08 -5.69 42.01
N LYS A 142 13.49 -6.71 42.62
CA LYS A 142 14.21 -7.80 43.29
C LYS A 142 13.68 -9.17 42.94
N ASN A 143 14.45 -10.21 43.29
CA ASN A 143 14.09 -11.63 43.11
C ASN A 143 13.72 -12.00 41.65
N ILE A 144 14.49 -11.43 40.71
CA ILE A 144 14.25 -11.69 39.28
C ILE A 144 14.61 -13.14 38.97
N PRO A 145 13.66 -14.00 38.50
CA PRO A 145 13.97 -15.37 38.10
C PRO A 145 14.90 -15.38 36.86
N GLU A 146 15.87 -16.29 36.85
CA GLU A 146 16.87 -16.38 35.77
C GLU A 146 16.21 -16.65 34.39
N GLN A 147 15.12 -17.45 34.37
CA GLN A 147 14.45 -17.86 33.13
C GLN A 147 13.13 -17.12 32.88
N ILE A 148 12.98 -15.93 33.45
CA ILE A 148 11.78 -15.12 33.22
C ILE A 148 11.67 -14.72 31.75
N ILE A 149 10.45 -14.74 31.22
CA ILE A 149 10.12 -14.25 29.87
C ILE A 149 9.46 -12.88 29.99
N ALA A 150 9.98 -11.87 29.32
CA ALA A 150 9.32 -10.57 29.18
C ALA A 150 8.82 -10.40 27.75
N GLN A 151 7.55 -10.04 27.58
CA GLN A 151 6.97 -9.74 26.27
C GLN A 151 7.39 -8.35 25.79
N GLY A 152 7.32 -8.10 24.48
CA GLY A 152 7.68 -6.81 23.91
C GLY A 152 6.94 -5.63 24.56
N ASN A 153 7.64 -4.53 24.79
CA ASN A 153 7.14 -3.31 25.47
C ASN A 153 6.69 -3.50 26.94
N SER A 154 7.08 -4.59 27.61
CA SER A 154 6.66 -4.85 28.98
C SER A 154 7.07 -3.74 29.97
N PHE A 155 8.18 -3.03 29.71
CA PHE A 155 8.71 -1.92 30.53
C PHE A 155 8.53 -0.54 29.88
N ALA A 156 7.84 -0.44 28.76
CA ALA A 156 7.69 0.81 28.03
C ALA A 156 7.11 1.93 28.90
N GLY A 157 7.80 3.08 28.95
CA GLY A 157 7.39 4.26 29.73
C GLY A 157 7.52 4.11 31.23
N SER A 158 8.19 3.07 31.75
CA SER A 158 8.45 2.90 33.18
C SER A 158 9.76 3.56 33.61
N ALA A 159 9.90 3.83 34.91
CA ALA A 159 11.16 4.30 35.47
C ALA A 159 12.30 3.28 35.31
N LEU A 160 11.96 1.99 35.23
CA LEU A 160 12.92 0.91 34.99
C LEU A 160 13.50 0.96 33.56
N GLU A 161 12.76 1.48 32.57
CA GLU A 161 13.26 1.67 31.19
C GLU A 161 14.33 2.79 31.14
N PHE A 162 14.24 3.80 32.02
CA PHE A 162 15.08 4.99 31.98
C PHE A 162 16.15 5.04 33.08
N GLY A 163 16.13 4.11 34.03
CA GLY A 163 17.04 4.09 35.17
C GLY A 163 18.45 3.59 34.86
N ARG A 164 19.44 4.47 34.74
CA ARG A 164 20.85 4.17 34.38
C ARG A 164 21.55 3.12 35.24
N LYS A 165 21.13 2.92 36.49
CA LYS A 165 21.77 2.01 37.44
C LYS A 165 21.57 0.52 37.13
N GLN A 166 20.67 0.19 36.21
CA GLN A 166 20.32 -1.20 35.88
C GLN A 166 20.79 -1.67 34.49
N PHE A 167 21.47 -0.79 33.75
CA PHE A 167 22.02 -1.15 32.44
C PHE A 167 23.40 -1.80 32.56
N VAL A 168 23.57 -2.93 31.91
CA VAL A 168 24.86 -3.64 31.77
C VAL A 168 25.22 -3.63 30.30
N ASN A 169 26.38 -3.08 29.94
CA ASN A 169 26.85 -2.93 28.56
C ASN A 169 25.80 -2.27 27.64
N GLY A 170 25.05 -1.28 28.14
CA GLY A 170 24.03 -0.55 27.38
C GLY A 170 22.70 -1.28 27.23
N VAL A 171 22.47 -2.43 27.88
CA VAL A 171 21.20 -3.16 27.84
C VAL A 171 20.60 -3.34 29.24
N PHE A 172 19.27 -3.32 29.30
CA PHE A 172 18.52 -3.65 30.48
C PHE A 172 18.04 -5.10 30.39
N LEU A 173 18.41 -5.90 31.42
CA LEU A 173 18.13 -7.33 31.47
C LEU A 173 17.15 -7.65 32.60
N ILE A 174 16.20 -8.53 32.30
CA ILE A 174 15.40 -9.25 33.29
C ILE A 174 15.66 -10.73 33.08
N GLY A 175 16.36 -11.37 34.04
CA GLY A 175 16.94 -12.68 33.83
C GLY A 175 17.85 -12.67 32.60
N LYS A 176 17.59 -13.56 31.65
CA LYS A 176 18.28 -13.63 30.34
C LYS A 176 17.53 -12.93 29.21
N THR A 177 16.55 -12.10 29.52
CA THR A 177 15.77 -11.36 28.52
C THR A 177 16.19 -9.90 28.49
N VAL A 178 16.61 -9.41 27.32
CA VAL A 178 16.84 -7.99 27.06
C VAL A 178 15.48 -7.32 26.84
N VAL A 179 15.14 -6.36 27.67
CA VAL A 179 13.85 -5.66 27.64
C VAL A 179 13.95 -4.17 27.30
N GLY A 180 15.18 -3.65 27.22
CA GLY A 180 15.44 -2.28 26.83
C GLY A 180 16.93 -2.02 26.58
N VAL A 181 17.22 -0.82 26.08
CA VAL A 181 18.57 -0.33 25.81
C VAL A 181 18.76 1.04 26.43
N ASP A 182 19.98 1.33 26.89
CA ASP A 182 20.36 2.65 27.38
C ASP A 182 20.49 3.64 26.21
N ARG A 183 19.49 4.46 26.00
CA ARG A 183 19.45 5.44 24.92
C ARG A 183 20.49 6.55 25.02
N THR A 184 21.22 6.61 26.13
CA THR A 184 22.31 7.58 26.35
C THR A 184 23.70 6.98 26.15
N ALA A 185 23.76 5.67 25.87
CA ALA A 185 24.99 4.98 25.54
C ALA A 185 25.26 5.04 24.02
N ASP A 186 26.54 5.15 23.66
CA ASP A 186 26.94 5.07 22.24
C ASP A 186 26.79 3.65 21.68
N MET A 187 26.89 2.64 22.55
CA MET A 187 26.86 1.24 22.17
C MET A 187 26.06 0.39 23.17
N ALA A 188 25.28 -0.53 22.65
CA ALA A 188 24.62 -1.59 23.43
C ALA A 188 25.08 -2.97 22.93
N VAL A 189 25.49 -3.84 23.86
CA VAL A 189 25.93 -5.21 23.53
C VAL A 189 24.93 -6.21 24.08
N ILE A 190 24.28 -6.95 23.20
CA ILE A 190 23.33 -7.98 23.57
C ILE A 190 24.11 -9.23 24.02
N PRO A 191 23.85 -9.77 25.24
CA PRO A 191 24.54 -10.96 25.71
C PRO A 191 24.29 -12.19 24.82
N ASP A 192 25.30 -13.02 24.61
CA ASP A 192 25.22 -14.22 23.76
C ASP A 192 24.19 -15.25 24.24
N ASP A 193 24.00 -15.31 25.57
CA ASP A 193 23.06 -16.23 26.22
C ASP A 193 21.67 -15.64 26.45
N ALA A 194 21.39 -14.45 25.90
CA ALA A 194 20.07 -13.85 26.00
C ALA A 194 19.01 -14.73 25.30
N THR A 195 18.02 -15.16 26.10
CA THR A 195 16.90 -16.02 25.61
C THR A 195 15.77 -15.24 24.95
N GLY A 196 15.67 -13.94 25.24
CA GLY A 196 14.73 -13.00 24.64
C GLY A 196 15.40 -11.67 24.35
N VAL A 197 14.99 -11.00 23.25
CA VAL A 197 15.42 -9.65 22.92
C VAL A 197 14.22 -8.86 22.46
N TYR A 198 13.80 -7.87 23.27
CA TYR A 198 12.63 -7.03 23.01
C TYR A 198 13.05 -5.56 23.00
N ILE A 199 13.69 -5.17 21.88
CA ILE A 199 14.08 -3.79 21.60
C ILE A 199 13.14 -3.29 20.50
N LYS A 200 12.42 -2.21 20.74
CA LYS A 200 11.49 -1.65 19.74
C LYS A 200 12.17 -0.64 18.83
N ASN A 201 13.00 0.21 19.40
CA ASN A 201 13.69 1.28 18.71
C ASN A 201 15.01 1.55 19.44
N ALA A 202 16.10 1.52 18.71
CA ALA A 202 17.44 1.83 19.19
C ALA A 202 18.14 2.88 18.29
N ASP A 203 17.35 3.80 17.70
CA ASP A 203 17.85 4.83 16.79
C ASP A 203 18.75 5.88 17.48
N ASP A 204 18.59 6.04 18.79
CA ASP A 204 19.39 6.98 19.60
C ASP A 204 20.78 6.40 19.96
N ILE A 205 20.98 5.10 19.71
CA ILE A 205 22.25 4.41 19.97
C ILE A 205 23.02 4.28 18.66
N GLU A 206 24.31 4.62 18.65
CA GLU A 206 25.11 4.54 17.43
C GLU A 206 25.26 3.09 16.96
N GLU A 207 25.52 2.15 17.89
CA GLU A 207 25.73 0.75 17.57
C GLU A 207 25.01 -0.20 18.53
N VAL A 208 24.32 -1.19 17.97
CA VAL A 208 23.81 -2.33 18.74
C VAL A 208 24.49 -3.60 18.24
N VAL A 209 25.18 -4.29 19.14
CA VAL A 209 26.06 -5.42 18.84
C VAL A 209 25.39 -6.74 19.22
N PHE A 210 25.34 -7.66 18.28
CA PHE A 210 24.88 -9.03 18.45
C PHE A 210 26.02 -9.99 18.19
N SER A 211 26.17 -10.99 19.04
CA SER A 211 27.15 -12.06 18.86
C SER A 211 26.49 -13.42 18.56
N ASN A 212 25.21 -13.58 18.85
CA ASN A 212 24.45 -14.80 18.58
C ASN A 212 23.46 -14.59 17.42
N PRO A 213 23.65 -15.26 16.26
CA PRO A 213 22.79 -15.12 15.08
C PRO A 213 21.32 -15.50 15.33
N ASP A 214 21.04 -16.45 16.25
CA ASP A 214 19.68 -16.90 16.55
C ASP A 214 18.82 -15.79 17.18
N GLN A 215 19.47 -14.76 17.71
CA GLN A 215 18.77 -13.59 18.28
C GLN A 215 18.23 -12.66 17.19
N LEU A 216 18.73 -12.72 15.94
CA LEU A 216 18.28 -11.86 14.84
C LEU A 216 16.78 -12.02 14.56
N ASN A 217 16.24 -13.24 14.67
CA ASN A 217 14.80 -13.48 14.53
C ASN A 217 13.93 -12.70 15.54
N LYS A 218 14.50 -12.36 16.69
CA LYS A 218 13.80 -11.68 17.78
C LYS A 218 13.78 -10.16 17.58
N LEU A 219 14.53 -9.65 16.58
CA LEU A 219 14.65 -8.24 16.27
C LEU A 219 13.68 -7.74 15.21
N LYS A 220 12.80 -8.60 14.72
CA LYS A 220 11.81 -8.22 13.70
C LYS A 220 10.99 -7.01 14.13
N GLY A 221 10.88 -6.03 13.25
CA GLY A 221 10.19 -4.77 13.51
C GLY A 221 10.99 -3.75 14.33
N THR A 222 12.24 -4.05 14.70
CA THR A 222 13.12 -3.14 15.44
C THR A 222 13.92 -2.24 14.51
N SER A 223 14.16 -1.00 14.95
CA SER A 223 14.99 -0.04 14.22
C SER A 223 16.32 0.26 14.90
N PHE A 224 17.35 0.44 14.09
CA PHE A 224 18.73 0.67 14.51
C PHE A 224 19.40 1.78 13.70
N ASN A 225 20.34 2.47 14.30
CA ASN A 225 21.30 3.27 13.55
C ASN A 225 22.29 2.32 12.85
N THR A 226 23.14 1.63 13.61
CA THR A 226 24.00 0.57 13.08
C THR A 226 23.75 -0.74 13.82
N LEU A 227 23.40 -1.79 13.07
CA LEU A 227 23.32 -3.15 13.59
C LEU A 227 24.67 -3.86 13.34
N VAL A 228 25.33 -4.25 14.44
CA VAL A 228 26.63 -4.94 14.38
C VAL A 228 26.45 -6.42 14.70
N ILE A 229 26.85 -7.29 13.79
CA ILE A 229 26.84 -8.73 13.98
C ILE A 229 28.27 -9.19 14.22
N ASN A 230 28.62 -9.50 15.47
CA ASN A 230 29.98 -9.73 15.95
C ASN A 230 30.36 -11.21 16.08
N ASN A 231 29.66 -12.12 15.43
CA ASN A 231 29.98 -13.55 15.46
C ASN A 231 30.18 -14.12 14.06
N ARG A 232 30.82 -15.32 13.96
CA ARG A 232 30.89 -16.07 12.71
C ARG A 232 29.51 -16.60 12.36
N LEU A 233 28.93 -16.08 11.28
CA LEU A 233 27.64 -16.49 10.80
C LEU A 233 27.76 -17.78 9.99
N ASN A 234 27.28 -18.90 10.53
CA ASN A 234 27.15 -20.15 9.78
C ASN A 234 25.76 -20.27 9.15
N LEU A 235 25.32 -19.21 8.48
CA LEU A 235 24.03 -19.13 7.80
C LEU A 235 24.19 -19.27 6.29
N SER A 236 23.14 -19.68 5.60
CA SER A 236 23.09 -19.50 4.15
C SER A 236 22.87 -18.02 3.80
N VAL A 237 23.11 -17.66 2.55
CA VAL A 237 22.86 -16.29 2.05
C VAL A 237 21.38 -15.91 2.20
N ASN A 238 20.49 -16.86 1.92
CA ASN A 238 19.04 -16.65 2.02
C ASN A 238 18.58 -16.51 3.47
N ASP A 239 19.10 -17.35 4.40
CA ASP A 239 18.75 -17.24 5.82
C ASP A 239 19.16 -15.88 6.39
N LEU A 240 20.35 -15.38 6.03
CA LEU A 240 20.79 -14.06 6.47
C LEU A 240 19.88 -12.95 5.93
N LEU A 241 19.49 -13.01 4.64
CA LEU A 241 18.55 -12.06 4.07
C LEU A 241 17.21 -12.10 4.81
N ASP A 242 16.66 -13.29 5.07
CA ASP A 242 15.36 -13.46 5.74
C ASP A 242 15.40 -12.90 7.17
N TYR A 243 16.49 -13.10 7.91
CA TYR A 243 16.68 -12.48 9.22
C TYR A 243 16.73 -10.94 9.17
N LEU A 244 17.39 -10.38 8.16
CA LEU A 244 17.56 -8.93 8.02
C LEU A 244 16.36 -8.24 7.34
N SER A 245 15.43 -8.97 6.75
CA SER A 245 14.33 -8.40 5.95
C SER A 245 13.40 -7.50 6.76
N ASP A 246 13.09 -7.87 8.00
CA ASP A 246 12.19 -7.14 8.89
C ASP A 246 12.94 -6.28 9.93
N ILE A 247 14.25 -6.10 9.77
CA ILE A 247 15.09 -5.25 10.63
C ILE A 247 15.36 -3.93 9.92
N TYR A 248 15.05 -2.82 10.60
CA TYR A 248 15.14 -1.47 10.04
C TYR A 248 16.46 -0.80 10.47
N ALA A 249 17.49 -0.78 9.60
CA ALA A 249 18.79 -0.18 9.91
C ALA A 249 19.18 0.93 8.92
N LYS A 250 20.04 1.87 9.36
CA LYS A 250 20.75 2.81 8.49
C LYS A 250 22.06 2.23 7.98
N ALA A 251 22.67 1.32 8.76
CA ALA A 251 23.87 0.59 8.36
C ALA A 251 23.92 -0.79 9.02
N TYR A 252 24.58 -1.72 8.35
CA TYR A 252 24.98 -3.00 8.90
C TYR A 252 26.50 -3.07 9.02
N ARG A 253 26.98 -3.78 10.05
CA ARG A 253 28.40 -4.11 10.19
C ARG A 253 28.56 -5.59 10.57
N ILE A 254 29.28 -6.35 9.77
CA ILE A 254 29.60 -7.76 10.04
C ILE A 254 31.05 -7.86 10.50
N ALA A 255 31.29 -8.69 11.50
CA ALA A 255 32.63 -8.91 12.06
C ALA A 255 33.64 -9.28 10.98
N LYS A 256 34.86 -8.72 11.08
CA LYS A 256 35.97 -8.95 10.10
C LYS A 256 36.35 -10.42 9.98
N ASN A 257 36.15 -11.22 11.04
CA ASN A 257 36.46 -12.65 11.10
C ASN A 257 35.37 -13.55 10.50
N SER A 258 34.32 -13.00 9.92
CA SER A 258 33.32 -13.78 9.18
C SER A 258 33.95 -14.34 7.91
N ASP A 259 33.79 -15.66 7.66
CA ASP A 259 34.33 -16.36 6.51
C ASP A 259 33.42 -16.26 5.28
N ARG A 260 32.12 -15.94 5.46
CA ARG A 260 31.11 -15.98 4.40
C ARG A 260 30.57 -14.62 3.99
N PHE A 261 30.57 -13.64 4.89
CA PHE A 261 29.93 -12.35 4.69
C PHE A 261 30.86 -11.19 5.04
N CYS A 262 30.59 -10.04 4.46
CA CYS A 262 31.24 -8.79 4.81
C CYS A 262 30.26 -7.62 4.64
N THR A 263 30.67 -6.44 5.05
CA THR A 263 29.97 -5.19 4.75
C THR A 263 30.88 -4.26 3.96
N VAL A 264 30.30 -3.59 2.97
CA VAL A 264 30.91 -2.50 2.22
C VAL A 264 30.00 -1.30 2.40
N ASP A 265 30.52 -0.24 2.99
CA ASP A 265 29.76 0.99 3.26
C ASP A 265 28.37 0.71 3.90
N GLY A 266 28.34 -0.12 4.95
CA GLY A 266 27.10 -0.46 5.67
C GLY A 266 26.14 -1.41 4.94
N VAL A 267 26.45 -1.87 3.74
CA VAL A 267 25.66 -2.81 2.94
C VAL A 267 26.23 -4.22 3.06
N VAL A 268 25.35 -5.22 3.18
CA VAL A 268 25.75 -6.63 3.40
C VAL A 268 26.01 -7.33 2.07
N TYR A 269 27.18 -8.00 2.00
CA TYR A 269 27.64 -8.76 0.84
C TYR A 269 28.12 -10.15 1.23
N THR A 270 28.25 -11.05 0.26
CA THR A 270 29.10 -12.22 0.38
C THR A 270 30.57 -11.81 0.57
N LYS A 271 31.41 -12.69 1.13
CA LYS A 271 32.81 -12.37 1.47
C LYS A 271 33.64 -11.95 0.26
N ASP A 272 33.38 -12.53 -0.90
CA ASP A 272 33.99 -12.19 -2.19
C ASP A 272 33.41 -10.92 -2.84
N LYS A 273 32.39 -10.30 -2.21
CA LYS A 273 31.66 -9.10 -2.65
C LYS A 273 30.88 -9.26 -3.96
N LYS A 274 30.73 -10.49 -4.46
CA LYS A 274 30.03 -10.75 -5.72
C LYS A 274 28.52 -10.64 -5.60
N VAL A 275 27.96 -10.94 -4.42
CA VAL A 275 26.52 -10.90 -4.20
C VAL A 275 26.17 -9.82 -3.15
N LEU A 276 25.36 -8.84 -3.54
CA LEU A 276 24.76 -7.90 -2.62
C LEU A 276 23.54 -8.57 -1.98
N ILE A 277 23.60 -8.77 -0.65
CA ILE A 277 22.59 -9.51 0.11
C ILE A 277 21.52 -8.58 0.66
N LYS A 278 21.92 -7.49 1.34
CA LYS A 278 20.96 -6.58 1.96
C LYS A 278 21.48 -5.15 2.02
N TYR A 279 20.69 -4.23 1.47
CA TYR A 279 20.83 -2.79 1.63
C TYR A 279 20.04 -2.32 2.86
N PRO A 280 20.57 -1.38 3.66
CA PRO A 280 19.88 -0.85 4.84
C PRO A 280 18.64 -0.07 4.43
N ASN A 281 17.46 -0.52 4.88
CA ASN A 281 16.19 0.04 4.43
C ASN A 281 15.87 1.46 4.94
N ARG A 282 16.61 1.95 5.97
CA ARG A 282 16.48 3.33 6.49
C ARG A 282 17.55 4.29 5.95
N ARG A 283 18.47 3.81 5.14
CA ARG A 283 19.45 4.64 4.44
C ARG A 283 18.80 5.29 3.23
N ASP A 284 18.90 6.59 3.11
CA ASP A 284 18.43 7.43 2.00
C ASP A 284 19.56 7.79 1.03
N GLY A 285 19.21 8.58 0.01
CA GLY A 285 20.14 9.15 -0.95
C GLY A 285 20.55 8.19 -2.09
N HIS A 286 21.70 8.46 -2.64
CA HIS A 286 22.27 7.74 -3.79
C HIS A 286 23.13 6.56 -3.37
N TYR A 287 23.14 5.49 -4.18
CA TYR A 287 24.03 4.36 -3.99
C TYR A 287 24.64 3.87 -5.30
N ASP A 288 25.96 3.96 -5.39
CA ASP A 288 26.74 3.30 -6.42
C ASP A 288 27.04 1.88 -5.97
N VAL A 289 26.45 0.88 -6.64
CA VAL A 289 26.78 -0.52 -6.37
C VAL A 289 28.24 -0.76 -6.80
N PRO A 290 29.12 -1.25 -5.89
CA PRO A 290 30.55 -1.40 -6.18
C PRO A 290 30.84 -2.28 -7.38
N GLU A 291 31.87 -1.92 -8.15
CA GLU A 291 32.37 -2.77 -9.24
C GLU A 291 32.86 -4.11 -8.69
N GLY A 292 32.64 -5.19 -9.43
CA GLY A 292 32.84 -6.57 -9.00
C GLY A 292 31.58 -7.22 -8.40
N THR A 293 30.52 -6.46 -8.15
CA THR A 293 29.20 -7.03 -7.79
C THR A 293 28.57 -7.65 -9.03
N GLU A 294 28.28 -8.94 -8.96
CA GLU A 294 27.73 -9.73 -10.07
C GLU A 294 26.20 -9.93 -9.95
N TYR A 295 25.67 -10.01 -8.72
CA TYR A 295 24.28 -10.29 -8.46
C TYR A 295 23.74 -9.48 -7.28
N ILE A 296 22.55 -8.88 -7.45
CA ILE A 296 21.73 -8.30 -6.38
C ILE A 296 20.66 -9.31 -6.01
N LEU A 297 20.65 -9.75 -4.75
CA LEU A 297 19.76 -10.81 -4.27
C LEU A 297 18.29 -10.36 -4.28
N TYR A 298 17.35 -11.32 -4.28
CA TYR A 298 15.93 -11.01 -4.16
C TYR A 298 15.63 -10.20 -2.88
N ASN A 299 14.70 -9.26 -2.95
CA ASN A 299 14.34 -8.35 -1.84
C ASN A 299 15.51 -7.57 -1.20
N ALA A 300 16.68 -7.51 -1.83
CA ALA A 300 17.87 -6.91 -1.21
C ALA A 300 17.68 -5.44 -0.80
N PHE A 301 16.96 -4.64 -1.57
CA PHE A 301 16.63 -3.24 -1.31
C PHE A 301 15.16 -3.04 -0.91
N ALA A 302 14.37 -4.10 -0.80
CA ALA A 302 12.91 -3.99 -0.60
C ALA A 302 12.55 -3.04 0.56
N GLY A 303 11.65 -2.09 0.27
CA GLY A 303 11.18 -1.09 1.23
C GLY A 303 12.20 -0.04 1.66
N SER A 304 13.37 0.05 1.00
CA SER A 304 14.42 1.00 1.36
C SER A 304 14.07 2.44 0.95
N LYS A 305 14.75 3.40 1.58
CA LYS A 305 14.61 4.84 1.31
C LYS A 305 15.57 5.33 0.22
N ILE A 306 16.18 4.43 -0.55
CA ILE A 306 17.09 4.78 -1.64
C ILE A 306 16.39 5.72 -2.64
N GLU A 307 17.09 6.77 -3.08
CA GLU A 307 16.57 7.78 -4.01
C GLU A 307 17.06 7.56 -5.44
N SER A 308 18.28 7.07 -5.60
CA SER A 308 18.85 6.71 -6.90
C SER A 308 19.88 5.59 -6.78
N VAL A 309 20.02 4.80 -7.84
CA VAL A 309 20.96 3.68 -7.90
C VAL A 309 21.70 3.67 -9.22
N LYS A 310 23.01 3.38 -9.14
CA LYS A 310 23.86 3.12 -10.30
C LYS A 310 24.39 1.69 -10.24
N PHE A 311 24.24 0.96 -11.33
CA PHE A 311 24.71 -0.42 -11.45
C PHE A 311 26.09 -0.49 -12.10
N PRO A 312 27.00 -1.38 -11.60
CA PRO A 312 28.32 -1.61 -12.20
C PRO A 312 28.22 -2.48 -13.45
N GLU A 313 29.21 -2.40 -14.33
CA GLU A 313 29.26 -3.24 -15.54
C GLU A 313 29.46 -4.74 -15.23
N SER A 314 29.97 -5.07 -14.05
CA SER A 314 30.07 -6.47 -13.58
C SER A 314 28.72 -7.11 -13.25
N LEU A 315 27.66 -6.30 -13.03
CA LEU A 315 26.34 -6.79 -12.64
C LEU A 315 25.63 -7.45 -13.83
N PHE A 316 25.26 -8.73 -13.70
CA PHE A 316 24.51 -9.46 -14.74
C PHE A 316 23.14 -9.97 -14.29
N ARG A 317 22.78 -9.82 -12.99
CA ARG A 317 21.49 -10.25 -12.48
C ARG A 317 20.97 -9.36 -11.36
N ILE A 318 19.70 -9.01 -11.45
CA ILE A 318 18.92 -8.36 -10.37
C ILE A 318 17.76 -9.31 -10.02
N GLY A 319 17.74 -9.79 -8.79
CA GLY A 319 16.79 -10.79 -8.33
C GLY A 319 15.35 -10.29 -8.22
N THR A 320 14.44 -11.22 -8.08
CA THR A 320 12.99 -10.97 -7.95
C THR A 320 12.71 -10.00 -6.79
N TYR A 321 11.92 -8.95 -7.07
CA TYR A 321 11.56 -7.89 -6.12
C TYR A 321 12.74 -7.17 -5.45
N ALA A 322 13.92 -7.18 -6.04
CA ALA A 322 15.12 -6.62 -5.41
C ALA A 322 14.95 -5.20 -4.90
N PHE A 323 14.25 -4.33 -5.61
CA PHE A 323 13.93 -2.94 -5.25
C PHE A 323 12.44 -2.72 -5.00
N SER A 324 11.69 -3.76 -4.61
CA SER A 324 10.24 -3.58 -4.41
C SER A 324 9.94 -2.55 -3.33
N ASP A 325 8.89 -1.73 -3.55
CA ASP A 325 8.46 -0.66 -2.63
C ASP A 325 9.55 0.36 -2.24
N CYS A 326 10.60 0.56 -3.04
CA CYS A 326 11.52 1.68 -2.89
C CYS A 326 10.82 2.98 -3.32
N ARG A 327 9.96 3.51 -2.44
CA ARG A 327 9.01 4.60 -2.76
C ARG A 327 9.66 5.94 -3.04
N GLN A 328 10.93 6.12 -2.64
CA GLN A 328 11.72 7.33 -2.87
C GLN A 328 12.62 7.22 -4.10
N LEU A 329 12.75 6.04 -4.71
CA LEU A 329 13.56 5.82 -5.90
C LEU A 329 13.01 6.63 -7.07
N THR A 330 13.81 7.56 -7.58
CA THR A 330 13.46 8.48 -8.69
C THR A 330 14.31 8.26 -9.93
N ASP A 331 15.50 7.66 -9.79
CA ASP A 331 16.45 7.48 -10.89
C ASP A 331 17.17 6.13 -10.82
N ILE A 332 17.33 5.50 -11.99
CA ILE A 332 18.01 4.22 -12.16
C ILE A 332 19.02 4.39 -13.29
N LYS A 333 20.32 4.19 -12.97
CA LYS A 333 21.38 4.15 -13.99
C LYS A 333 21.67 2.70 -14.35
N PHE A 334 21.04 2.25 -15.44
CA PHE A 334 21.22 0.90 -15.97
C PHE A 334 22.65 0.70 -16.51
N ASN A 335 23.21 -0.49 -16.27
CA ASN A 335 24.46 -0.92 -16.90
C ASN A 335 24.19 -1.53 -18.28
N HIS A 336 25.26 -1.74 -19.08
CA HIS A 336 25.14 -2.31 -20.43
C HIS A 336 25.14 -3.84 -20.46
N THR A 337 25.42 -4.50 -19.34
CA THR A 337 25.57 -5.95 -19.26
C THR A 337 24.23 -6.69 -19.26
N ILE A 338 23.18 -6.09 -18.68
CA ILE A 338 21.86 -6.73 -18.61
C ILE A 338 21.03 -6.26 -19.81
N ASP A 339 20.86 -7.14 -20.79
CA ASP A 339 19.97 -6.94 -21.95
C ASP A 339 18.61 -7.65 -21.81
N ASP A 340 18.51 -8.64 -20.91
CA ASP A 340 17.32 -9.45 -20.65
C ASP A 340 17.10 -9.62 -19.15
N TYR A 341 16.14 -8.88 -18.59
CA TYR A 341 15.78 -8.90 -17.17
C TYR A 341 14.93 -10.13 -16.77
N SER A 342 14.50 -10.95 -17.73
CA SER A 342 13.75 -12.19 -17.47
C SER A 342 14.59 -13.46 -17.51
N ARG A 343 15.87 -13.37 -17.90
CA ARG A 343 16.77 -14.48 -18.22
C ARG A 343 16.83 -15.57 -17.14
N PHE A 344 16.73 -15.19 -15.87
CA PHE A 344 16.82 -16.12 -14.74
C PHE A 344 15.46 -16.41 -14.09
N GLY A 345 14.34 -16.06 -14.75
CA GLY A 345 13.00 -16.17 -14.19
C GLY A 345 12.69 -15.09 -13.15
N ASP A 346 13.53 -14.07 -13.01
CA ASP A 346 13.32 -12.97 -12.09
C ASP A 346 12.19 -12.05 -12.57
N MET A 347 11.44 -11.47 -11.62
CA MET A 347 10.33 -10.57 -11.92
C MET A 347 10.24 -9.44 -10.89
N GLY A 348 9.51 -8.38 -11.25
CA GLY A 348 9.14 -7.33 -10.30
C GLY A 348 10.33 -6.56 -9.70
N GLN A 349 11.48 -6.49 -10.38
CA GLN A 349 12.71 -5.91 -9.81
C GLN A 349 12.50 -4.54 -9.18
N PHE A 350 11.64 -3.68 -9.76
CA PHE A 350 11.30 -2.34 -9.29
C PHE A 350 9.81 -2.18 -8.97
N TYR A 351 9.14 -3.27 -8.57
CA TYR A 351 7.72 -3.26 -8.23
C TYR A 351 7.41 -2.23 -7.14
N GLY A 352 6.38 -1.40 -7.34
CA GLY A 352 5.92 -0.45 -6.32
C GLY A 352 6.84 0.76 -6.06
N CYS A 353 7.83 1.02 -6.92
CA CYS A 353 8.70 2.19 -6.85
C CYS A 353 7.94 3.47 -7.24
N ARG A 354 7.08 3.96 -6.34
CA ARG A 354 6.17 5.09 -6.61
C ARG A 354 6.86 6.45 -6.78
N GLY A 355 8.15 6.53 -6.47
CA GLY A 355 9.01 7.69 -6.74
C GLY A 355 9.30 7.89 -8.22
N LEU A 356 9.39 6.80 -8.99
CA LEU A 356 9.62 6.85 -10.44
C LEU A 356 8.42 7.50 -11.13
N LYS A 357 8.65 8.66 -11.77
CA LYS A 357 7.65 9.42 -12.54
C LYS A 357 7.91 9.34 -14.03
N GLU A 358 9.16 9.32 -14.38
CA GLU A 358 9.64 9.20 -15.75
C GLU A 358 10.63 8.05 -15.82
N LEU A 359 10.61 7.34 -16.92
CA LEU A 359 11.47 6.18 -17.16
C LEU A 359 11.90 6.16 -18.61
N GLU A 360 13.18 6.02 -18.83
CA GLU A 360 13.77 5.81 -20.14
C GLU A 360 14.39 4.41 -20.18
N ILE A 361 13.90 3.55 -21.09
CA ILE A 361 14.44 2.20 -21.28
C ILE A 361 15.53 2.28 -22.35
N PRO A 362 16.79 2.04 -21.98
CA PRO A 362 17.91 2.17 -22.90
C PRO A 362 17.84 1.19 -24.08
N SER A 363 18.48 1.56 -25.20
CA SER A 363 18.44 0.80 -26.47
C SER A 363 19.11 -0.58 -26.44
N TRP A 364 19.98 -0.86 -25.45
CA TRP A 364 20.59 -2.18 -25.30
C TRP A 364 19.72 -3.19 -24.55
N ILE A 365 18.66 -2.74 -23.86
CA ILE A 365 17.71 -3.63 -23.17
C ILE A 365 16.76 -4.22 -24.20
N LYS A 366 16.76 -5.55 -24.33
CA LYS A 366 15.91 -6.29 -25.28
C LYS A 366 14.64 -6.81 -24.64
N VAL A 367 14.71 -7.22 -23.37
CA VAL A 367 13.60 -7.88 -22.67
C VAL A 367 13.41 -7.26 -21.29
N LEU A 368 12.19 -6.79 -21.04
CA LEU A 368 11.73 -6.41 -19.71
C LEU A 368 10.99 -7.57 -19.06
N SER A 369 11.30 -7.86 -17.80
CA SER A 369 10.66 -8.95 -17.05
C SER A 369 9.22 -8.62 -16.67
N SER A 370 8.46 -9.66 -16.31
CA SER A 370 7.10 -9.49 -15.77
C SER A 370 7.12 -8.66 -14.49
N MET A 371 6.11 -7.79 -14.32
CA MET A 371 5.90 -6.92 -13.16
C MET A 371 7.02 -5.93 -12.86
N MET A 372 8.02 -5.77 -13.76
CA MET A 372 9.26 -5.04 -13.47
C MET A 372 9.03 -3.64 -12.89
N PHE A 373 8.09 -2.86 -13.44
CA PHE A 373 7.71 -1.52 -13.01
C PHE A 373 6.22 -1.43 -12.61
N SER A 374 5.63 -2.56 -12.28
CA SER A 374 4.22 -2.60 -11.86
C SER A 374 4.03 -1.78 -10.57
N CYS A 375 2.87 -1.13 -10.44
CA CYS A 375 2.53 -0.27 -9.30
C CYS A 375 3.46 0.96 -9.10
N CYS A 376 4.28 1.32 -10.09
CA CYS A 376 4.97 2.60 -10.15
C CYS A 376 4.01 3.71 -10.61
N ASN A 377 4.27 4.96 -10.23
CA ASN A 377 3.43 6.10 -10.65
C ASN A 377 3.98 6.78 -11.93
N LEU A 378 4.33 5.98 -12.93
CA LEU A 378 4.92 6.47 -14.17
C LEU A 378 3.95 7.38 -14.93
N LYS A 379 4.43 8.57 -15.30
CA LYS A 379 3.74 9.56 -16.12
C LYS A 379 4.30 9.65 -17.54
N LYS A 380 5.54 9.22 -17.71
CA LYS A 380 6.24 9.19 -18.99
C LYS A 380 7.13 7.97 -19.07
N VAL A 381 7.04 7.25 -20.18
CA VAL A 381 7.91 6.14 -20.50
C VAL A 381 8.45 6.36 -21.91
N VAL A 382 9.77 6.28 -22.06
CA VAL A 382 10.45 6.35 -23.35
C VAL A 382 11.05 4.97 -23.62
N LEU A 383 10.61 4.38 -24.73
CA LEU A 383 11.07 3.08 -25.20
C LEU A 383 11.94 3.30 -26.45
N HIS A 384 13.20 2.89 -26.40
CA HIS A 384 14.12 3.04 -27.52
C HIS A 384 14.17 1.80 -28.42
N GLU A 385 14.67 1.97 -29.64
CA GLU A 385 14.97 0.86 -30.55
C GLU A 385 15.95 -0.11 -29.90
N GLY A 386 15.71 -1.41 -30.08
CA GLY A 386 16.41 -2.50 -29.42
C GLY A 386 15.54 -3.31 -28.48
N LEU A 387 14.49 -2.69 -27.89
CA LEU A 387 13.52 -3.39 -27.07
C LEU A 387 12.65 -4.32 -27.93
N GLU A 388 12.61 -5.62 -27.58
CA GLU A 388 11.90 -6.65 -28.35
C GLU A 388 10.69 -7.22 -27.60
N ILE A 389 10.78 -7.39 -26.28
CA ILE A 389 9.74 -8.05 -25.48
C ILE A 389 9.45 -7.27 -24.18
N ILE A 390 8.17 -7.08 -23.91
CA ILE A 390 7.67 -6.57 -22.63
C ILE A 390 6.90 -7.71 -21.94
N GLY A 391 7.31 -8.08 -20.72
CA GLY A 391 6.69 -9.13 -19.91
C GLY A 391 5.26 -8.81 -19.45
N ASP A 392 4.63 -9.74 -18.73
CA ASP A 392 3.28 -9.52 -18.19
C ASP A 392 3.29 -8.42 -17.12
N THR A 393 2.30 -7.53 -17.16
CA THR A 393 2.10 -6.47 -16.15
C THR A 393 3.33 -5.61 -15.86
N THR A 394 4.29 -5.54 -16.79
CA THR A 394 5.55 -4.79 -16.61
C THR A 394 5.28 -3.31 -16.28
N PHE A 395 4.34 -2.69 -16.99
CA PHE A 395 3.94 -1.29 -16.85
C PHE A 395 2.46 -1.15 -16.46
N ASN A 396 2.02 -1.91 -15.48
CA ASN A 396 0.63 -1.81 -15.04
C ASN A 396 0.27 -0.37 -14.62
N ASP A 397 -0.75 0.23 -15.25
CA ASP A 397 -1.30 1.56 -14.96
C ASP A 397 -0.32 2.75 -15.11
N ILE A 398 0.21 2.95 -16.32
CA ILE A 398 0.90 4.21 -16.67
C ILE A 398 -0.12 5.35 -16.76
N ALA A 399 0.17 6.48 -16.11
CA ALA A 399 -0.66 7.69 -16.15
C ALA A 399 -0.30 8.61 -17.35
N ALA A 400 0.05 8.02 -18.51
CA ALA A 400 0.34 8.75 -19.73
C ALA A 400 -0.86 8.70 -20.69
N ASP A 401 -1.08 9.78 -21.46
CA ASP A 401 -2.11 9.84 -22.49
C ASP A 401 -1.62 9.23 -23.81
N THR A 402 -0.32 9.28 -24.07
CA THR A 402 0.29 8.84 -25.35
C THR A 402 1.41 7.85 -25.10
N LEU A 403 1.55 6.88 -26.01
CA LEU A 403 2.62 5.90 -26.03
C LEU A 403 3.16 5.75 -27.44
N THR A 404 4.48 5.85 -27.59
CA THR A 404 5.19 5.48 -28.82
C THR A 404 6.02 4.25 -28.55
N VAL A 405 5.92 3.23 -29.40
CA VAL A 405 6.69 1.99 -29.28
C VAL A 405 7.71 1.87 -30.41
N PRO A 406 8.90 1.32 -30.16
CA PRO A 406 9.94 1.19 -31.18
C PRO A 406 9.60 0.12 -32.23
N ARG A 407 10.22 0.19 -33.42
CA ARG A 407 10.06 -0.79 -34.52
C ARG A 407 10.53 -2.19 -34.12
N THR A 408 11.50 -2.27 -33.22
CA THR A 408 12.07 -3.54 -32.75
C THR A 408 11.17 -4.30 -31.80
N LEU A 409 10.12 -3.67 -31.24
CA LEU A 409 9.21 -4.31 -30.30
C LEU A 409 8.33 -5.33 -31.04
N LYS A 410 8.44 -6.61 -30.64
CA LYS A 410 7.75 -7.75 -31.26
C LYS A 410 6.51 -8.17 -30.47
N THR A 411 6.65 -8.22 -29.14
CA THR A 411 5.62 -8.79 -28.25
C THR A 411 5.44 -7.96 -26.99
N VAL A 412 4.20 -7.68 -26.67
CA VAL A 412 3.75 -7.11 -25.40
C VAL A 412 2.82 -8.13 -24.75
N LYS A 413 3.24 -8.70 -23.62
CA LYS A 413 2.40 -9.65 -22.89
C LYS A 413 1.26 -8.94 -22.16
N ALA A 414 0.38 -9.69 -21.51
CA ALA A 414 -0.88 -9.19 -20.96
C ALA A 414 -0.74 -8.06 -19.93
N ASN A 415 -1.80 -7.25 -19.81
CA ASN A 415 -2.01 -6.24 -18.77
C ASN A 415 -0.89 -5.17 -18.65
N ASN A 416 -0.36 -4.72 -19.77
CA ASN A 416 0.60 -3.63 -19.82
C ASN A 416 -0.05 -2.28 -20.10
N PHE A 417 0.64 -1.18 -19.78
CA PHE A 417 0.31 0.22 -20.05
C PHE A 417 -1.00 0.73 -19.44
N GLY A 418 -1.95 -0.13 -19.12
CA GLY A 418 -3.22 0.24 -18.50
C GLY A 418 -4.16 1.03 -19.42
N ARG A 419 -5.29 1.40 -18.86
CA ARG A 419 -6.45 2.01 -19.53
C ARG A 419 -6.33 3.51 -19.83
N PHE A 420 -5.26 4.19 -19.40
CA PHE A 420 -5.16 5.65 -19.54
C PHE A 420 -4.62 6.08 -20.90
N ILE A 421 -3.90 5.23 -21.62
CA ILE A 421 -3.36 5.54 -22.95
C ILE A 421 -4.52 5.84 -23.91
N LYS A 422 -4.54 7.04 -24.50
CA LYS A 422 -5.55 7.51 -25.47
C LYS A 422 -5.03 7.45 -26.90
N GLU A 423 -3.72 7.56 -27.06
CA GLU A 423 -3.05 7.56 -28.36
C GLU A 423 -1.85 6.61 -28.34
N LEU A 424 -1.80 5.71 -29.32
CA LEU A 424 -0.68 4.78 -29.53
C LEU A 424 -0.06 5.06 -30.91
N HIS A 425 1.26 5.20 -30.93
CA HIS A 425 2.03 5.32 -32.13
C HIS A 425 2.91 4.08 -32.33
N VAL A 426 2.72 3.41 -33.45
CA VAL A 426 3.47 2.21 -33.88
C VAL A 426 4.05 2.41 -35.26
N TYR A 427 5.05 1.60 -35.62
CA TYR A 427 5.70 1.66 -36.93
C TYR A 427 5.48 0.34 -37.68
N ASP A 428 5.20 0.44 -38.98
CA ASP A 428 4.99 -0.64 -39.93
C ASP A 428 3.90 -1.65 -39.52
N ARG A 429 4.04 -2.28 -38.38
CA ARG A 429 3.11 -3.26 -37.79
C ARG A 429 2.99 -3.06 -36.27
N ALA A 430 1.81 -3.32 -35.76
CA ALA A 430 1.61 -3.35 -34.31
C ALA A 430 2.31 -4.59 -33.71
N PRO A 431 3.03 -4.43 -32.57
CA PRO A 431 3.55 -5.56 -31.82
C PRO A 431 2.40 -6.48 -31.34
N GLU A 432 2.66 -7.79 -31.27
CA GLU A 432 1.69 -8.75 -30.72
C GLU A 432 1.26 -8.38 -29.31
N GLY A 433 -0.04 -8.31 -29.06
CA GLY A 433 -0.64 -8.04 -27.74
C GLY A 433 -0.70 -6.58 -27.33
N ILE A 434 -0.21 -5.63 -28.16
CA ILE A 434 -0.18 -4.21 -27.78
C ILE A 434 -1.60 -3.64 -27.63
N LEU A 435 -2.52 -3.94 -28.58
CA LEU A 435 -3.89 -3.43 -28.48
C LEU A 435 -4.66 -4.07 -27.32
N LEU A 436 -4.39 -5.34 -27.01
CA LEU A 436 -4.91 -6.00 -25.81
C LEU A 436 -4.43 -5.34 -24.50
N SER A 437 -3.30 -4.68 -24.54
CA SER A 437 -2.69 -4.00 -23.38
C SER A 437 -3.20 -2.58 -23.15
N VAL A 438 -3.61 -1.87 -24.21
CA VAL A 438 -4.02 -0.45 -24.13
C VAL A 438 -5.53 -0.24 -24.22
N LEU A 439 -6.27 -1.19 -24.80
CA LEU A 439 -7.73 -1.14 -24.87
C LEU A 439 -8.35 -1.86 -23.67
N ASN A 440 -9.52 -1.40 -23.26
CA ASN A 440 -10.19 -1.94 -22.07
C ASN A 440 -11.26 -2.98 -22.48
N ALA A 441 -11.05 -4.23 -22.05
CA ALA A 441 -12.00 -5.32 -22.21
C ALA A 441 -13.04 -5.44 -21.08
N TYR A 442 -13.04 -4.53 -20.09
CA TYR A 442 -13.86 -4.62 -18.88
C TYR A 442 -15.08 -3.69 -18.92
N ASN A 443 -16.22 -4.20 -18.41
CA ASN A 443 -17.49 -3.48 -18.26
C ASN A 443 -17.54 -2.48 -17.09
N ASP A 444 -16.44 -1.99 -16.57
CA ASP A 444 -16.47 -1.05 -15.47
C ASP A 444 -16.86 0.36 -15.93
N THR A 445 -18.13 0.70 -15.76
CA THR A 445 -18.70 2.00 -16.13
C THR A 445 -18.24 3.15 -15.23
N SER A 446 -17.71 2.88 -14.04
CA SER A 446 -17.30 3.92 -13.07
C SER A 446 -16.07 4.70 -13.52
N THR A 447 -15.29 4.18 -14.45
CA THR A 447 -14.01 4.73 -14.90
C THR A 447 -14.06 5.49 -16.24
N TYR A 448 -15.15 5.43 -17.00
CA TYR A 448 -15.24 6.04 -18.33
C TYR A 448 -14.96 7.54 -18.38
N ASN A 449 -15.39 8.28 -17.37
CA ASN A 449 -15.13 9.73 -17.30
C ASN A 449 -13.63 10.08 -17.22
N LYS A 450 -12.79 9.11 -16.85
CA LYS A 450 -11.34 9.29 -16.69
C LYS A 450 -10.53 8.77 -17.88
N ILE A 451 -11.01 7.71 -18.57
CA ILE A 451 -10.24 7.03 -19.62
C ILE A 451 -10.58 7.51 -21.04
N GLY A 452 -11.66 8.28 -21.22
CA GLY A 452 -12.20 8.65 -22.55
C GLY A 452 -12.99 7.52 -23.21
N LEU A 453 -13.69 7.85 -24.31
CA LEU A 453 -14.54 6.91 -25.04
C LEU A 453 -13.84 6.37 -26.30
N THR A 454 -12.91 7.16 -26.85
CA THR A 454 -12.24 6.87 -28.12
C THR A 454 -10.75 6.63 -27.89
N PHE A 455 -10.18 5.86 -28.79
CA PHE A 455 -8.76 5.53 -28.87
C PHE A 455 -8.22 5.89 -30.24
N LYS A 456 -7.04 6.49 -30.30
CA LYS A 456 -6.34 6.86 -31.53
C LYS A 456 -5.13 5.97 -31.72
N LEU A 457 -5.08 5.26 -32.83
CA LEU A 457 -3.92 4.50 -33.31
C LEU A 457 -3.30 5.23 -34.49
N ILE A 458 -2.00 5.48 -34.42
CA ILE A 458 -1.19 5.99 -35.53
C ILE A 458 -0.24 4.89 -35.96
N VAL A 459 -0.27 4.51 -37.20
CA VAL A 459 0.67 3.56 -37.82
C VAL A 459 1.49 4.32 -38.85
N THR A 460 2.79 4.49 -38.63
CA THR A 460 3.72 5.10 -39.58
C THR A 460 4.33 4.01 -40.45
N GLU A 461 4.05 4.04 -41.76
CA GLU A 461 4.61 3.13 -42.78
C GLU A 461 5.15 3.99 -43.94
N ASP A 462 6.40 3.78 -44.38
CA ASP A 462 7.09 4.55 -45.44
C ASP A 462 6.99 6.08 -45.20
N ASP A 463 7.29 6.51 -43.98
CA ASP A 463 7.27 7.92 -43.51
C ASP A 463 5.88 8.59 -43.68
N LYS A 464 4.81 7.81 -43.78
CA LYS A 464 3.44 8.31 -43.85
C LYS A 464 2.60 7.79 -42.69
N ASP A 465 1.88 8.68 -42.02
CA ASP A 465 1.00 8.36 -40.91
C ASP A 465 -0.40 7.96 -41.40
N TYR A 466 -0.85 6.81 -40.93
CA TYR A 466 -2.21 6.30 -41.09
C TYR A 466 -2.88 6.36 -39.70
N THR A 467 -3.96 7.11 -39.58
CA THR A 467 -4.65 7.34 -38.31
C THR A 467 -6.00 6.62 -38.29
N PHE A 468 -6.22 5.85 -37.25
CA PHE A 468 -7.43 5.11 -36.95
C PHE A 468 -8.05 5.54 -35.64
N TYR A 469 -9.37 5.64 -35.59
CA TYR A 469 -10.13 5.96 -34.39
C TYR A 469 -11.16 4.88 -34.15
N PHE A 470 -11.21 4.36 -32.91
CA PHE A 470 -12.19 3.36 -32.50
C PHE A 470 -12.51 3.44 -31.02
N PRO A 471 -13.54 2.72 -30.54
CA PRO A 471 -13.90 2.75 -29.13
C PRO A 471 -12.74 2.31 -28.22
N LYS A 472 -12.58 2.98 -27.11
CA LYS A 472 -11.62 2.58 -26.08
C LYS A 472 -12.00 1.28 -25.40
N THR A 473 -13.29 0.96 -25.35
CA THR A 473 -13.84 -0.23 -24.68
C THR A 473 -14.54 -1.13 -25.69
N LEU A 474 -14.04 -2.35 -25.84
CA LEU A 474 -14.54 -3.34 -26.78
C LEU A 474 -14.55 -4.74 -26.15
N PRO A 475 -15.36 -5.69 -26.68
CA PRO A 475 -15.22 -7.10 -26.31
C PRO A 475 -13.80 -7.62 -26.56
N LYS A 476 -13.31 -8.49 -25.69
CA LYS A 476 -11.93 -9.02 -25.76
C LYS A 476 -11.64 -9.69 -27.11
N GLU A 477 -12.62 -10.42 -27.64
CA GLU A 477 -12.51 -11.11 -28.91
C GLU A 477 -12.31 -10.13 -30.07
N VAL A 478 -12.99 -8.97 -30.03
CA VAL A 478 -12.85 -7.90 -31.02
C VAL A 478 -11.49 -7.23 -30.92
N ILE A 479 -11.02 -6.98 -29.68
CA ILE A 479 -9.67 -6.44 -29.47
C ILE A 479 -8.61 -7.40 -29.99
N SER A 480 -8.78 -8.71 -29.78
CA SER A 480 -7.88 -9.73 -30.33
C SER A 480 -7.86 -9.73 -31.89
N GLN A 481 -9.02 -9.56 -32.53
CA GLN A 481 -9.10 -9.43 -33.99
C GLN A 481 -8.42 -8.16 -34.50
N LEU A 482 -8.58 -7.03 -33.78
CA LEU A 482 -7.88 -5.79 -34.09
C LEU A 482 -6.36 -5.94 -33.94
N ASP A 483 -5.89 -6.55 -32.86
CA ASP A 483 -4.47 -6.79 -32.61
C ASP A 483 -3.85 -7.63 -33.74
N GLU A 484 -4.53 -8.72 -34.13
CA GLU A 484 -4.12 -9.57 -35.26
C GLU A 484 -4.14 -8.81 -36.59
N CYS A 485 -5.18 -8.02 -36.87
CA CYS A 485 -5.30 -7.23 -38.07
C CYS A 485 -4.11 -6.26 -38.23
N PHE A 486 -3.81 -5.44 -37.22
CA PHE A 486 -2.71 -4.49 -37.31
C PHE A 486 -1.31 -5.11 -37.19
N ARG A 487 -1.22 -6.36 -36.73
CA ARG A 487 0.01 -7.16 -36.73
C ARG A 487 0.28 -7.77 -38.11
N MET A 488 -0.75 -8.28 -38.80
CA MET A 488 -0.59 -9.05 -40.03
C MET A 488 -0.62 -8.21 -41.31
N PHE A 489 -1.41 -7.14 -41.34
CA PHE A 489 -1.66 -6.36 -42.53
C PHE A 489 -1.05 -4.96 -42.47
N SER A 490 -0.59 -4.49 -43.66
CA SER A 490 -0.23 -3.09 -43.85
C SER A 490 -1.47 -2.20 -43.73
N PRO A 491 -1.37 -1.01 -43.09
CA PRO A 491 -2.46 -0.03 -43.08
C PRO A 491 -2.93 0.38 -44.50
N LYS A 492 -2.07 0.21 -45.52
CA LYS A 492 -2.44 0.43 -46.95
C LYS A 492 -3.28 -0.69 -47.53
N ALA A 493 -3.10 -1.94 -47.07
CA ALA A 493 -3.70 -3.13 -47.62
C ALA A 493 -4.89 -3.67 -46.81
N ALA A 494 -5.07 -3.18 -45.58
CA ALA A 494 -6.15 -3.61 -44.71
C ALA A 494 -7.50 -3.10 -45.25
N ASP A 495 -8.45 -4.02 -45.44
CA ASP A 495 -9.87 -3.66 -45.56
C ASP A 495 -10.35 -3.28 -44.14
N ILE A 496 -10.30 -1.97 -43.87
CA ILE A 496 -10.50 -1.40 -42.52
C ILE A 496 -11.86 -0.72 -42.39
N ASP A 497 -12.73 -0.80 -43.35
CA ASP A 497 -14.06 -0.18 -43.32
C ASP A 497 -14.92 -0.69 -42.15
N TRP A 498 -14.67 -1.94 -41.70
CA TRP A 498 -15.35 -2.51 -40.55
C TRP A 498 -14.98 -1.81 -39.21
N ILE A 499 -13.80 -1.17 -39.10
CA ILE A 499 -13.36 -0.46 -37.90
C ILE A 499 -14.35 0.66 -37.53
N ASP A 500 -14.88 1.35 -38.51
CA ASP A 500 -15.85 2.41 -38.30
C ASP A 500 -17.19 1.89 -37.73
N SER A 501 -17.47 0.58 -37.79
CA SER A 501 -18.65 -0.03 -37.17
C SER A 501 -18.48 -0.44 -35.72
N LEU A 502 -17.26 -0.46 -35.20
CA LEU A 502 -16.93 -0.96 -33.85
C LEU A 502 -17.64 -0.21 -32.71
N TYR A 503 -18.03 1.06 -32.91
CA TYR A 503 -18.78 1.81 -31.89
C TYR A 503 -20.09 1.09 -31.50
N ALA A 504 -20.67 0.31 -32.42
CA ALA A 504 -21.92 -0.43 -32.18
C ALA A 504 -21.72 -1.63 -31.24
N LEU A 505 -20.48 -2.04 -30.97
CA LEU A 505 -20.11 -3.15 -30.10
C LEU A 505 -19.83 -2.72 -28.67
N CYS A 506 -19.97 -1.42 -28.32
CA CYS A 506 -19.85 -0.94 -26.96
C CYS A 506 -20.91 -1.56 -26.06
N PHE A 507 -20.57 -1.78 -24.79
CA PHE A 507 -21.33 -2.59 -23.82
C PHE A 507 -22.72 -2.07 -23.43
N SER A 508 -23.06 -0.82 -23.74
CA SER A 508 -24.39 -0.25 -23.47
C SER A 508 -24.83 0.73 -24.54
N ASN A 509 -26.15 0.90 -24.70
CA ASN A 509 -26.70 1.88 -25.64
C ASN A 509 -26.22 3.31 -25.35
N ALA A 510 -26.01 3.66 -24.10
CA ALA A 510 -25.47 4.97 -23.73
C ALA A 510 -24.03 5.15 -24.25
N LEU A 511 -23.19 4.13 -24.08
CA LEU A 511 -21.82 4.14 -24.60
C LEU A 511 -21.78 4.16 -26.13
N VAL A 512 -22.59 3.35 -26.79
CA VAL A 512 -22.72 3.35 -28.27
C VAL A 512 -23.01 4.78 -28.76
N GLN A 513 -23.97 5.47 -28.13
CA GLN A 513 -24.36 6.82 -28.50
C GLN A 513 -23.25 7.84 -28.24
N ASP A 514 -22.67 7.80 -27.04
CA ASP A 514 -21.63 8.76 -26.64
C ASP A 514 -20.34 8.56 -27.46
N THR A 515 -19.95 7.31 -27.72
CA THR A 515 -18.80 6.97 -28.58
C THR A 515 -19.04 7.40 -30.03
N ALA A 516 -20.23 7.12 -30.59
CA ALA A 516 -20.58 7.58 -31.92
C ALA A 516 -20.55 9.11 -32.03
N PHE A 517 -20.96 9.83 -30.97
CA PHE A 517 -20.92 11.28 -30.95
C PHE A 517 -19.49 11.81 -30.93
N GLU A 518 -18.61 11.25 -30.10
CA GLU A 518 -17.19 11.63 -30.04
C GLU A 518 -16.46 11.30 -31.36
N LEU A 519 -16.67 10.09 -31.91
CA LEU A 519 -16.10 9.69 -33.19
C LEU A 519 -16.57 10.60 -34.33
N TYR A 520 -17.85 11.00 -34.34
CA TYR A 520 -18.34 11.96 -35.34
C TYR A 520 -17.66 13.32 -35.15
N ASP A 521 -17.51 13.78 -33.92
CA ASP A 521 -16.87 15.09 -33.65
C ASP A 521 -15.41 15.11 -34.17
N ILE A 522 -14.69 14.00 -34.01
CA ILE A 522 -13.30 13.85 -34.47
C ILE A 522 -13.22 13.65 -36.00
N THR A 523 -13.97 12.71 -36.54
CA THR A 523 -13.75 12.20 -37.92
C THR A 523 -14.67 12.81 -38.98
N LYS A 524 -15.82 13.35 -38.56
CA LYS A 524 -16.93 13.86 -39.41
C LYS A 524 -17.52 12.83 -40.37
N LYS A 525 -17.28 11.49 -40.17
CA LYS A 525 -17.76 10.45 -41.03
C LYS A 525 -19.28 10.26 -40.96
N ASP A 526 -19.92 10.04 -42.11
CA ASP A 526 -21.40 9.89 -42.24
C ASP A 526 -21.96 8.68 -41.50
N ILE A 527 -21.19 7.61 -41.32
CA ILE A 527 -21.62 6.42 -40.56
C ILE A 527 -22.04 6.81 -39.13
N TYR A 528 -21.24 7.59 -38.45
CA TYR A 528 -21.54 8.07 -37.09
C TYR A 528 -22.68 9.08 -37.08
N ARG A 529 -22.69 10.02 -38.03
CA ARG A 529 -23.77 10.99 -38.17
C ARG A 529 -25.15 10.32 -38.38
N ASN A 530 -25.21 9.28 -39.22
CA ASN A 530 -26.42 8.52 -39.44
C ASN A 530 -26.88 7.73 -38.22
N ALA A 531 -25.96 7.13 -37.45
CA ALA A 531 -26.26 6.47 -36.20
C ALA A 531 -26.84 7.45 -35.16
N LEU A 532 -26.24 8.62 -34.98
CA LEU A 532 -26.73 9.69 -34.11
C LEU A 532 -28.11 10.19 -34.54
N LYS A 533 -28.33 10.36 -35.85
CA LYS A 533 -29.64 10.78 -36.38
C LYS A 533 -30.74 9.75 -36.10
N ARG A 534 -30.44 8.44 -36.21
CA ARG A 534 -31.39 7.36 -35.87
C ARG A 534 -31.74 7.37 -34.37
N SER A 535 -30.77 7.59 -33.50
CA SER A 535 -30.90 7.53 -32.03
C SER A 535 -31.23 8.89 -31.40
N ARG A 536 -31.45 9.97 -32.17
CA ARG A 536 -31.53 11.35 -31.71
C ARG A 536 -32.49 11.61 -30.53
N GLN A 537 -33.66 10.96 -30.52
CA GLN A 537 -34.66 11.15 -29.48
C GLN A 537 -34.21 10.55 -28.14
N SER A 538 -33.63 9.34 -28.19
CA SER A 538 -33.14 8.67 -26.98
C SER A 538 -31.91 9.39 -26.39
N ILE A 539 -31.02 9.93 -27.23
CA ILE A 539 -29.85 10.71 -26.82
C ILE A 539 -30.30 11.99 -26.09
N VAL A 540 -31.21 12.74 -26.70
CA VAL A 540 -31.71 13.99 -26.12
C VAL A 540 -32.41 13.73 -24.80
N LYS A 541 -33.32 12.73 -24.74
CA LYS A 541 -33.99 12.36 -23.49
C LYS A 541 -32.99 11.99 -22.39
N ARG A 542 -31.98 11.20 -22.71
CA ARG A 542 -30.95 10.79 -21.77
C ARG A 542 -30.12 11.99 -21.26
N TYR A 543 -29.65 12.86 -22.14
CA TYR A 543 -28.86 14.01 -21.78
C TYR A 543 -29.64 15.05 -20.94
N PHE A 544 -30.95 15.22 -21.19
CA PHE A 544 -31.82 16.01 -20.33
C PHE A 544 -31.90 15.41 -18.92
N ASN A 545 -32.15 14.09 -18.81
CA ASN A 545 -32.23 13.40 -17.51
C ASN A 545 -30.89 13.43 -16.73
N GLU A 546 -29.77 13.44 -17.44
CA GLU A 546 -28.42 13.48 -16.86
C GLU A 546 -27.92 14.92 -16.60
N GLY A 547 -28.67 15.94 -16.95
CA GLY A 547 -28.26 17.34 -16.78
C GLY A 547 -27.08 17.76 -17.66
N LYS A 548 -26.82 17.10 -18.79
CA LYS A 548 -25.65 17.34 -19.65
C LYS A 548 -25.89 18.44 -20.68
N GLU A 549 -26.02 19.70 -20.20
CA GLU A 549 -26.36 20.85 -21.03
C GLU A 549 -25.35 21.09 -22.18
N GLU A 550 -24.04 21.06 -21.91
CA GLU A 550 -23.03 21.26 -22.93
C GLU A 550 -23.08 20.24 -24.06
N LYS A 551 -23.31 18.95 -23.71
CA LYS A 551 -23.48 17.89 -24.71
C LYS A 551 -24.75 18.07 -25.52
N LEU A 552 -25.83 18.56 -24.91
CA LEU A 552 -27.06 18.88 -25.64
C LEU A 552 -26.84 20.00 -26.64
N VAL A 553 -26.19 21.10 -26.25
CA VAL A 553 -25.88 22.22 -27.16
C VAL A 553 -25.10 21.71 -28.37
N LYS A 554 -24.01 20.98 -28.16
CA LYS A 554 -23.20 20.38 -29.25
C LYS A 554 -24.03 19.42 -30.11
N PHE A 555 -24.91 18.61 -29.51
CA PHE A 555 -25.74 17.66 -30.24
C PHE A 555 -26.81 18.37 -31.10
N PHE A 556 -27.41 19.45 -30.61
CA PHE A 556 -28.37 20.26 -31.40
C PHE A 556 -27.70 20.97 -32.59
N GLN A 557 -26.41 21.31 -32.48
CA GLN A 557 -25.62 21.88 -33.59
C GLN A 557 -25.53 20.94 -34.81
N LEU A 558 -25.78 19.63 -34.65
CA LEU A 558 -25.80 18.67 -35.75
C LEU A 558 -27.03 18.85 -36.69
N GLY A 559 -28.02 19.65 -36.30
CA GLY A 559 -29.14 20.05 -37.13
C GLY A 559 -30.18 18.96 -37.39
N PHE A 560 -30.31 17.98 -36.50
CA PHE A 560 -31.23 16.82 -36.71
C PHE A 560 -32.71 17.12 -36.46
N PHE A 561 -33.06 18.29 -36.00
CA PHE A 561 -34.41 18.60 -35.53
C PHE A 561 -35.11 19.67 -36.40
N ALA A 562 -36.39 19.42 -36.71
CA ALA A 562 -37.25 20.40 -37.32
C ALA A 562 -37.68 21.49 -36.33
N LYS A 563 -38.16 22.66 -36.81
CA LYS A 563 -38.58 23.79 -35.98
C LYS A 563 -39.62 23.39 -34.94
N SER A 564 -40.63 22.61 -35.26
CA SER A 564 -41.66 22.14 -34.33
C SER A 564 -41.13 21.25 -33.20
N SER A 565 -40.00 20.54 -33.41
CA SER A 565 -39.31 19.76 -32.39
C SER A 565 -38.46 20.67 -31.48
N LEU A 566 -37.82 21.67 -32.07
CA LEU A 566 -37.03 22.69 -31.31
C LEU A 566 -37.90 23.46 -30.34
N GLU A 567 -39.11 23.84 -30.71
CA GLU A 567 -40.08 24.53 -29.82
C GLU A 567 -40.43 23.68 -28.58
N LYS A 568 -40.58 22.35 -28.76
CA LYS A 568 -40.81 21.44 -27.63
C LYS A 568 -39.57 21.33 -26.72
N PHE A 569 -38.39 21.26 -27.28
CA PHE A 569 -37.14 21.15 -26.52
C PHE A 569 -36.76 22.46 -25.83
N LEU A 570 -37.17 23.62 -26.39
CA LEU A 570 -37.04 24.91 -25.71
C LEU A 570 -37.79 24.93 -24.39
N LYS A 571 -39.04 24.43 -24.38
CA LYS A 571 -39.83 24.33 -23.17
C LYS A 571 -39.13 23.44 -22.12
N LEU A 572 -38.67 22.27 -22.54
CA LEU A 572 -37.88 21.36 -21.66
C LEU A 572 -36.61 22.00 -21.14
N ALA A 573 -35.89 22.77 -21.96
CA ALA A 573 -34.68 23.46 -21.53
C ALA A 573 -34.97 24.48 -20.41
N HIS A 574 -36.07 25.24 -20.53
CA HIS A 574 -36.52 26.15 -19.46
C HIS A 574 -36.93 25.40 -18.18
N GLU A 575 -37.70 24.32 -18.33
CA GLU A 575 -38.14 23.48 -17.19
C GLU A 575 -36.96 22.87 -16.41
N ASN A 576 -35.83 22.65 -17.07
CA ASN A 576 -34.60 22.08 -16.48
C ASN A 576 -33.52 23.15 -16.19
N ASN A 577 -33.83 24.44 -16.30
CA ASN A 577 -32.88 25.56 -16.09
C ASN A 577 -31.63 25.52 -16.97
N MET A 578 -31.72 24.96 -18.16
CA MET A 578 -30.63 24.85 -19.15
C MET A 578 -30.59 26.09 -20.04
N ASN A 579 -30.03 27.18 -19.52
CA ASN A 579 -30.11 28.51 -20.14
C ASN A 579 -29.28 28.60 -21.43
N ALA A 580 -28.09 27.97 -21.50
CA ALA A 580 -27.24 27.96 -22.69
C ALA A 580 -27.91 27.19 -23.84
N LEU A 581 -28.56 26.06 -23.53
CA LEU A 581 -29.32 25.28 -24.48
C LEU A 581 -30.56 26.05 -24.99
N ALA A 582 -31.29 26.70 -24.09
CA ALA A 582 -32.47 27.50 -24.46
C ALA A 582 -32.09 28.66 -25.40
N ALA A 583 -31.04 29.40 -25.09
CA ALA A 583 -30.51 30.47 -25.95
C ALA A 583 -30.13 29.96 -27.35
N TYR A 584 -29.41 28.81 -27.39
CA TYR A 584 -29.04 28.19 -28.67
C TYR A 584 -30.29 27.79 -29.48
N ILE A 585 -31.27 27.11 -28.86
CA ILE A 585 -32.47 26.66 -29.55
C ILE A 585 -33.30 27.86 -30.07
N LEU A 586 -33.40 28.95 -29.32
CA LEU A 586 -34.06 30.19 -29.79
C LEU A 586 -33.40 30.71 -31.08
N THR A 587 -32.09 30.82 -31.08
CA THR A 587 -31.34 31.26 -32.25
C THR A 587 -31.60 30.39 -33.49
N GLU A 588 -31.70 29.07 -33.29
CA GLU A 588 -31.95 28.11 -34.37
C GLU A 588 -33.42 28.18 -34.86
N ILE A 589 -34.39 28.44 -33.99
CA ILE A 589 -35.80 28.66 -34.34
C ILE A 589 -35.93 29.92 -35.22
N GLU A 590 -35.24 31.01 -34.87
CA GLU A 590 -35.22 32.27 -35.60
C GLU A 590 -34.64 32.07 -37.02
N LYS A 591 -33.49 31.39 -37.14
CA LYS A 591 -32.86 31.06 -38.42
C LYS A 591 -33.79 30.26 -39.34
N LYS A 592 -34.64 29.42 -38.79
CA LYS A 592 -35.58 28.56 -39.55
C LYS A 592 -36.95 29.21 -39.75
N ALA A 593 -37.13 30.47 -39.31
CA ALA A 593 -38.34 31.23 -39.57
C ALA A 593 -38.37 31.65 -41.08
N PRO A 594 -39.51 31.60 -41.75
CA PRO A 594 -39.60 32.06 -43.14
C PRO A 594 -39.26 33.56 -43.22
N LYS A 595 -38.37 33.93 -44.15
CA LYS A 595 -37.90 35.34 -44.36
C LYS A 595 -38.99 36.37 -44.58
N ASN A 596 -40.28 35.98 -44.70
CA ASN A 596 -41.41 36.89 -44.90
C ASN A 596 -42.15 37.30 -43.61
N ALA A 597 -41.74 36.82 -42.44
CA ALA A 597 -42.37 37.16 -41.16
C ALA A 597 -41.89 38.53 -40.58
N SER A 598 -40.76 39.05 -41.05
CA SER A 598 -40.17 40.34 -40.60
C SER A 598 -40.80 41.58 -41.21
N LYS A 599 -41.75 41.47 -42.14
CA LYS A 599 -42.46 42.62 -42.81
C LYS A 599 -43.83 42.94 -42.18
N LYS A 600 -44.26 42.26 -41.13
CA LYS A 600 -45.59 42.51 -40.49
C LYS A 600 -45.53 43.10 -39.07
N LEU A 601 -44.37 43.59 -38.62
CA LEU A 601 -44.23 44.30 -37.34
C LEU A 601 -43.60 45.68 -37.57
N GLN A 602 -44.05 46.38 -38.58
CA GLN A 602 -43.95 47.85 -38.72
C GLN A 602 -45.32 48.35 -39.10
N LEU A 603 -46.15 48.54 -38.12
CA LEU A 603 -47.25 49.52 -38.08
C LEU A 603 -47.61 49.75 -36.62
#